data_75c78cd27826fab1bb297709dec110c1
#
_entry.id   75c78cd27826fab1bb297709dec110c1
#
_cell.length_a   1.000
_cell.length_b   1.000
_cell.length_c   1.000
_cell.angle_alpha   90.00
_cell.angle_beta   90.00
_cell.angle_gamma   90.00
#
_symmetry.space_group_name_H-M   'P 1'
#
loop_
_entity.id
_entity.type
_entity.pdbx_description
1 polymer ?
#
loop_
_entity_poly.entity_id
_entity_poly.type
_entity_poly.pdbx_seq_one_letter_code
_entity_poly.pdbx_strand_id
1 'polypeptide(L)'
;MLNVKPFGAHEKLSWPSLIAVHALHHPKILAGLLISFFGLIVLIIQGQIWLTTAMQSDAVRWAFWGGIAGLAATTLGALPTFFLTKLKQKYEAAMLGLAAGMMVASAAFSLLLPGIDAGSRMMGHPLLGAGLVILGMALGVLLMLGLDAFIPHEHDKTGPCGPGNERCDRIWLFVLAIAIHNLPEGMAVGVGFAQGNMSVGLPLAIAIALQDI
;
A
#
# COMPACT_ATOMS: atom_id res chain seq x y z
N MET A 1 23.52 -37.54 -4.08
CA MET A 1 22.09 -37.77 -4.37
C MET A 1 21.36 -37.84 -3.04
N LEU A 2 20.79 -36.72 -2.61
CA LEU A 2 19.95 -36.65 -1.41
C LEU A 2 18.56 -37.15 -1.81
N ASN A 3 18.16 -38.24 -1.20
CA ASN A 3 16.90 -38.94 -1.41
C ASN A 3 15.78 -38.10 -0.75
N VAL A 4 15.20 -37.15 -1.48
CA VAL A 4 14.02 -36.37 -1.03
C VAL A 4 12.82 -37.31 -1.14
N LYS A 5 12.40 -37.87 -0.01
CA LYS A 5 11.11 -38.59 0.07
C LYS A 5 10.01 -37.63 -0.39
N PRO A 6 9.06 -38.09 -1.25
CA PRO A 6 7.89 -37.30 -1.56
C PRO A 6 7.11 -37.05 -0.26
N PHE A 7 6.82 -35.80 0.01
CA PHE A 7 5.99 -35.39 1.15
C PHE A 7 4.66 -36.12 1.08
N GLY A 8 4.47 -37.03 2.04
CA GLY A 8 3.22 -37.75 2.20
C GLY A 8 2.09 -36.78 2.54
N ALA A 9 0.94 -37.06 1.95
CA ALA A 9 -0.29 -36.33 2.12
C ALA A 9 -0.60 -36.04 3.61
N HIS A 10 -0.99 -34.79 3.90
CA HIS A 10 -1.77 -34.35 5.07
C HIS A 10 -1.06 -33.98 6.39
N GLU A 11 0.18 -33.57 6.42
CA GLU A 11 0.60 -32.74 7.55
C GLU A 11 0.37 -31.27 7.18
N LYS A 12 -0.76 -30.69 7.65
CA LYS A 12 -1.05 -29.27 7.48
C LYS A 12 -0.05 -28.48 8.31
N LEU A 13 1.06 -28.02 7.68
CA LEU A 13 2.00 -27.11 8.34
C LEU A 13 1.24 -25.96 9.00
N SER A 14 1.67 -25.54 10.18
CA SER A 14 1.12 -24.36 10.84
C SER A 14 1.46 -23.09 10.04
N TRP A 15 0.70 -22.03 10.18
CA TRP A 15 0.97 -20.74 9.51
C TRP A 15 2.42 -20.26 9.73
N PRO A 16 2.99 -20.30 10.97
CA PRO A 16 4.37 -19.91 11.21
C PRO A 16 5.38 -20.73 10.41
N SER A 17 5.16 -22.05 10.26
CA SER A 17 6.08 -22.91 9.50
C SER A 17 5.99 -22.68 8.01
N LEU A 18 4.82 -22.34 7.46
CA LEU A 18 4.66 -21.96 6.06
C LEU A 18 5.41 -20.65 5.74
N ILE A 19 5.24 -19.65 6.59
CA ILE A 19 5.93 -18.35 6.45
C ILE A 19 7.45 -18.57 6.56
N ALA A 20 7.92 -19.40 7.50
CA ALA A 20 9.33 -19.69 7.66
C ALA A 20 9.93 -20.38 6.43
N VAL A 21 9.24 -21.36 5.86
CA VAL A 21 9.69 -22.04 4.64
C VAL A 21 9.73 -21.06 3.46
N HIS A 22 8.71 -20.23 3.30
CA HIS A 22 8.65 -19.22 2.25
C HIS A 22 9.79 -18.20 2.39
N ALA A 23 10.05 -17.73 3.61
CA ALA A 23 11.13 -16.81 3.94
C ALA A 23 12.52 -17.36 3.58
N LEU A 24 12.75 -18.66 3.83
CA LEU A 24 13.99 -19.33 3.47
C LEU A 24 14.21 -19.41 1.95
N HIS A 25 13.13 -19.49 1.16
CA HIS A 25 13.21 -19.51 -0.30
C HIS A 25 13.36 -18.10 -0.90
N HIS A 26 12.95 -17.05 -0.17
CA HIS A 26 12.98 -15.65 -0.65
C HIS A 26 13.72 -14.70 0.30
N PRO A 27 15.01 -14.97 0.65
CA PRO A 27 15.72 -14.21 1.69
C PRO A 27 15.90 -12.73 1.36
N LYS A 28 16.04 -12.36 0.08
CA LYS A 28 16.21 -10.96 -0.34
C LYS A 28 14.92 -10.16 -0.16
N ILE A 29 13.78 -10.76 -0.49
CA ILE A 29 12.45 -10.13 -0.32
C ILE A 29 12.15 -10.01 1.17
N LEU A 30 12.42 -11.04 1.97
CA LEU A 30 12.29 -10.99 3.42
C LEU A 30 13.14 -9.87 4.03
N ALA A 31 14.41 -9.75 3.63
CA ALA A 31 15.28 -8.69 4.13
C ALA A 31 14.74 -7.29 3.77
N GLY A 32 14.28 -7.09 2.53
CA GLY A 32 13.64 -5.84 2.10
C GLY A 32 12.40 -5.52 2.92
N LEU A 33 11.52 -6.49 3.14
CA LEU A 33 10.33 -6.35 3.97
C LEU A 33 10.69 -5.96 5.41
N LEU A 34 11.66 -6.64 6.03
CA LEU A 34 12.08 -6.36 7.41
C LEU A 34 12.70 -4.95 7.55
N ILE A 35 13.54 -4.53 6.60
CA ILE A 35 14.13 -3.19 6.58
C ILE A 35 13.04 -2.13 6.46
N SER A 36 12.08 -2.32 5.55
CA SER A 36 10.98 -1.39 5.33
C SER A 36 10.05 -1.33 6.54
N PHE A 37 9.75 -2.48 7.16
CA PHE A 37 8.95 -2.57 8.38
C PHE A 37 9.63 -1.89 9.56
N PHE A 38 10.94 -2.09 9.71
CA PHE A 38 11.74 -1.40 10.73
C PHE A 38 11.72 0.12 10.52
N GLY A 39 11.89 0.58 9.28
CA GLY A 39 11.77 1.99 8.92
C GLY A 39 10.39 2.55 9.26
N LEU A 40 9.32 1.82 8.96
CA LEU A 40 7.96 2.19 9.31
C LEU A 40 7.75 2.27 10.82
N ILE A 41 8.26 1.31 11.59
CA ILE A 41 8.19 1.31 13.06
C ILE A 41 8.91 2.54 13.64
N VAL A 42 10.11 2.86 13.12
CA VAL A 42 10.85 4.06 13.54
C VAL A 42 10.04 5.32 13.26
N LEU A 43 9.41 5.41 12.08
CA LEU A 43 8.54 6.54 11.72
C LEU A 43 7.29 6.62 12.61
N ILE A 44 6.70 5.49 12.96
CA ILE A 44 5.55 5.44 13.90
C ILE A 44 5.97 5.89 15.31
N ILE A 45 7.10 5.41 15.80
CA ILE A 45 7.61 5.80 17.14
C ILE A 45 7.95 7.29 17.17
N GLN A 46 8.61 7.80 16.15
CA GLN A 46 8.86 9.23 16.00
C GLN A 46 7.56 10.03 15.89
N GLY A 47 6.58 9.51 15.14
CA GLY A 47 5.25 10.09 15.00
C GLY A 47 4.46 10.10 16.30
N GLN A 48 4.61 9.09 17.19
CA GLN A 48 3.96 9.05 18.49
C GLN A 48 4.35 10.23 19.40
N ILE A 49 5.61 10.63 19.36
CA ILE A 49 6.12 11.79 20.13
C ILE A 49 5.46 13.09 19.60
N TRP A 50 5.18 13.15 18.30
CA TRP A 50 4.45 14.26 17.67
C TRP A 50 2.93 14.14 17.85
N LEU A 51 2.37 12.92 17.86
CA LEU A 51 0.92 12.67 17.96
C LEU A 51 0.34 13.09 19.31
N THR A 52 1.07 12.96 20.41
CA THR A 52 0.61 13.43 21.73
C THR A 52 0.42 14.95 21.77
N THR A 53 1.16 15.68 20.93
CA THR A 53 1.00 17.14 20.74
C THR A 53 0.04 17.46 19.58
N ALA A 54 -0.09 16.57 18.60
CA ALA A 54 -0.82 16.80 17.35
C ALA A 54 -2.28 16.29 17.37
N MET A 55 -2.72 15.54 18.39
CA MET A 55 -4.12 15.11 18.49
C MET A 55 -5.12 16.26 18.65
N GLN A 56 -4.64 17.49 18.88
CA GLN A 56 -5.42 18.71 18.77
C GLN A 56 -5.30 19.40 17.41
N SER A 57 -4.51 18.86 16.49
CA SER A 57 -4.26 19.49 15.19
C SER A 57 -5.35 19.15 14.18
N ASP A 58 -5.73 20.15 13.40
CA ASP A 58 -6.65 20.01 12.26
C ASP A 58 -6.17 18.97 11.24
N ALA A 59 -4.85 18.75 11.12
CA ALA A 59 -4.24 17.76 10.24
C ALA A 59 -4.77 16.33 10.47
N VAL A 60 -4.85 15.90 11.72
CA VAL A 60 -5.36 14.56 12.07
C VAL A 60 -6.85 14.45 11.74
N ARG A 61 -7.62 15.50 12.02
CA ARG A 61 -9.05 15.53 11.68
C ARG A 61 -9.28 15.45 10.17
N TRP A 62 -8.52 16.21 9.40
CA TRP A 62 -8.61 16.18 7.93
C TRP A 62 -8.16 14.86 7.35
N ALA A 63 -7.07 14.25 7.87
CA ALA A 63 -6.62 12.93 7.48
C ALA A 63 -7.69 11.86 7.75
N PHE A 64 -8.35 11.92 8.92
CA PHE A 64 -9.44 11.01 9.27
C PHE A 64 -10.63 11.14 8.32
N TRP A 65 -11.09 12.36 8.04
CA TRP A 65 -12.19 12.60 7.10
C TRP A 65 -11.81 12.24 5.66
N GLY A 66 -10.54 12.47 5.26
CA GLY A 66 -10.02 12.03 3.97
C GLY A 66 -10.04 10.50 3.84
N GLY A 67 -9.66 9.79 4.88
CA GLY A 67 -9.74 8.31 4.91
C GLY A 67 -11.18 7.80 4.84
N ILE A 68 -12.13 8.45 5.56
CA ILE A 68 -13.56 8.11 5.46
C ILE A 68 -14.10 8.38 4.05
N ALA A 69 -13.68 9.47 3.42
CA ALA A 69 -14.08 9.79 2.05
C ALA A 69 -13.57 8.72 1.06
N GLY A 70 -12.31 8.26 1.20
CA GLY A 70 -11.76 7.15 0.42
C GLY A 70 -12.57 5.86 0.61
N LEU A 71 -12.84 5.46 1.87
CA LEU A 71 -13.68 4.31 2.18
C LEU A 71 -15.07 4.40 1.54
N ALA A 72 -15.69 5.57 1.59
CA ALA A 72 -17.00 5.81 0.97
C ALA A 72 -16.91 5.72 -0.56
N ALA A 73 -15.86 6.26 -1.17
CA ALA A 73 -15.62 6.21 -2.60
C ALA A 73 -15.44 4.76 -3.09
N THR A 74 -14.57 3.97 -2.45
CA THR A 74 -14.37 2.54 -2.75
C THR A 74 -15.70 1.77 -2.64
N THR A 75 -16.49 2.05 -1.59
CA THR A 75 -17.81 1.41 -1.41
C THR A 75 -18.78 1.82 -2.52
N LEU A 76 -18.82 3.10 -2.90
CA LEU A 76 -19.67 3.61 -3.98
C LEU A 76 -19.22 3.07 -5.35
N GLY A 77 -17.91 2.93 -5.57
CA GLY A 77 -17.34 2.34 -6.78
C GLY A 77 -17.72 0.88 -6.99
N ALA A 78 -18.01 0.15 -5.91
CA ALA A 78 -18.51 -1.21 -6.00
C ALA A 78 -19.99 -1.30 -6.42
N LEU A 79 -20.81 -0.24 -6.22
CA LEU A 79 -22.25 -0.30 -6.54
C LEU A 79 -22.56 -0.52 -8.02
N PRO A 80 -21.86 0.07 -9.00
CA PRO A 80 -22.12 -0.19 -10.43
C PRO A 80 -21.98 -1.65 -10.81
N THR A 81 -21.18 -2.45 -10.09
CA THR A 81 -21.00 -3.88 -10.39
C THR A 81 -22.30 -4.68 -10.31
N PHE A 82 -23.27 -4.24 -9.52
CA PHE A 82 -24.60 -4.87 -9.45
C PHE A 82 -25.42 -4.67 -10.73
N PHE A 83 -25.13 -3.63 -11.50
CA PHE A 83 -25.87 -3.25 -12.70
C PHE A 83 -25.09 -3.52 -13.99
N LEU A 84 -23.76 -3.48 -13.92
CA LEU A 84 -22.86 -3.62 -15.05
C LEU A 84 -22.35 -5.06 -15.15
N THR A 85 -23.13 -5.93 -15.80
CA THR A 85 -22.76 -7.34 -15.96
C THR A 85 -21.69 -7.59 -17.02
N LYS A 86 -21.51 -6.70 -18.00
CA LYS A 86 -20.50 -6.80 -19.07
C LYS A 86 -20.08 -5.42 -19.56
N LEU A 87 -18.89 -4.96 -19.17
CA LEU A 87 -18.24 -3.84 -19.80
C LEU A 87 -17.52 -4.30 -21.09
N LYS A 88 -17.57 -3.47 -22.14
CA LYS A 88 -16.73 -3.71 -23.31
C LYS A 88 -15.26 -3.44 -22.92
N GLN A 89 -14.35 -4.33 -23.30
CA GLN A 89 -12.92 -4.28 -22.97
C GLN A 89 -12.27 -2.90 -23.19
N LYS A 90 -12.72 -2.14 -24.21
CA LYS A 90 -12.22 -0.78 -24.47
C LYS A 90 -12.54 0.22 -23.35
N TYR A 91 -13.72 0.10 -22.72
CA TYR A 91 -14.10 0.98 -21.61
C TYR A 91 -13.39 0.59 -20.33
N GLU A 92 -13.24 -0.71 -20.06
CA GLU A 92 -12.43 -1.23 -18.97
C GLU A 92 -10.98 -0.73 -19.07
N ALA A 93 -10.33 -0.90 -20.24
CA ALA A 93 -8.98 -0.41 -20.48
C ALA A 93 -8.86 1.13 -20.32
N ALA A 94 -9.88 1.89 -20.74
CA ALA A 94 -9.88 3.34 -20.60
C ALA A 94 -10.01 3.76 -19.12
N MET A 95 -10.86 3.09 -18.34
CA MET A 95 -11.04 3.37 -16.91
C MET A 95 -9.77 3.01 -16.12
N LEU A 96 -9.16 1.85 -16.38
CA LEU A 96 -7.88 1.46 -15.79
C LEU A 96 -6.76 2.44 -16.14
N GLY A 97 -6.71 2.89 -17.40
CA GLY A 97 -5.72 3.89 -17.83
C GLY A 97 -5.92 5.25 -17.15
N LEU A 98 -7.18 5.67 -16.95
CA LEU A 98 -7.51 6.90 -16.23
C LEU A 98 -7.11 6.79 -14.75
N ALA A 99 -7.48 5.71 -14.08
CA ALA A 99 -7.11 5.47 -12.68
C ALA A 99 -5.58 5.45 -12.51
N ALA A 100 -4.86 4.72 -13.36
CA ALA A 100 -3.40 4.70 -13.34
C ALA A 100 -2.78 6.09 -13.57
N GLY A 101 -3.36 6.88 -14.49
CA GLY A 101 -2.93 8.26 -14.72
C GLY A 101 -3.14 9.17 -13.52
N MET A 102 -4.30 9.07 -12.86
CA MET A 102 -4.59 9.82 -11.63
C MET A 102 -3.63 9.42 -10.49
N MET A 103 -3.35 8.13 -10.34
CA MET A 103 -2.41 7.61 -9.35
C MET A 103 -0.99 8.16 -9.55
N VAL A 104 -0.47 8.13 -10.78
CA VAL A 104 0.85 8.70 -11.11
C VAL A 104 0.87 10.21 -10.90
N ALA A 105 -0.16 10.93 -11.32
CA ALA A 105 -0.25 12.38 -11.15
C ALA A 105 -0.31 12.76 -9.67
N SER A 106 -1.14 12.09 -8.87
CA SER A 106 -1.25 12.37 -7.44
C SER A 106 0.05 12.03 -6.69
N ALA A 107 0.71 10.93 -7.03
CA ALA A 107 2.01 10.58 -6.46
C ALA A 107 3.08 11.65 -6.79
N ALA A 108 3.12 12.11 -8.04
CA ALA A 108 4.11 13.11 -8.48
C ALA A 108 3.86 14.48 -7.83
N PHE A 109 2.64 15.02 -7.94
CA PHE A 109 2.34 16.40 -7.58
C PHE A 109 1.98 16.57 -6.11
N SER A 110 1.34 15.58 -5.49
CA SER A 110 0.88 15.70 -4.11
C SER A 110 1.81 15.05 -3.08
N LEU A 111 2.72 14.16 -3.49
CA LEU A 111 3.65 13.49 -2.57
C LEU A 111 5.11 13.79 -2.93
N LEU A 112 5.54 13.51 -4.16
CA LEU A 112 6.95 13.58 -4.54
C LEU A 112 7.47 15.03 -4.49
N LEU A 113 6.83 15.97 -5.15
CA LEU A 113 7.28 17.36 -5.18
C LEU A 113 7.23 18.01 -3.80
N PRO A 114 6.13 17.95 -3.03
CA PRO A 114 6.13 18.47 -1.66
C PRO A 114 7.10 17.72 -0.73
N GLY A 115 7.32 16.42 -0.96
CA GLY A 115 8.27 15.61 -0.22
C GLY A 115 9.72 16.08 -0.43
N ILE A 116 10.12 16.37 -1.68
CA ILE A 116 11.44 16.92 -2.00
C ILE A 116 11.63 18.30 -1.35
N ASP A 117 10.61 19.14 -1.38
CA ASP A 117 10.67 20.47 -0.76
C ASP A 117 10.80 20.35 0.77
N ALA A 118 10.00 19.50 1.41
CA ALA A 118 10.10 19.23 2.84
C ALA A 118 11.46 18.61 3.23
N GLY A 119 11.93 17.62 2.47
CA GLY A 119 13.22 17.01 2.66
C GLY A 119 14.38 18.00 2.48
N SER A 120 14.28 18.90 1.51
CA SER A 120 15.27 19.95 1.28
C SER A 120 15.36 20.94 2.45
N ARG A 121 14.22 21.32 3.02
CA ARG A 121 14.17 22.13 4.25
C ARG A 121 14.78 21.42 5.44
N MET A 122 14.45 20.12 5.61
CA MET A 122 14.97 19.30 6.70
C MET A 122 16.49 19.12 6.66
N MET A 123 17.02 18.84 5.47
CA MET A 123 18.43 18.52 5.26
C MET A 123 19.30 19.76 4.99
N GLY A 124 18.69 20.93 4.81
CA GLY A 124 19.38 22.17 4.46
C GLY A 124 20.01 22.18 3.07
N HIS A 125 19.77 21.15 2.24
CA HIS A 125 20.34 21.04 0.90
C HIS A 125 19.40 20.29 -0.05
N PRO A 126 19.12 20.81 -1.27
CA PRO A 126 18.16 20.23 -2.20
C PRO A 126 18.48 18.79 -2.63
N LEU A 127 19.74 18.47 -2.91
CA LEU A 127 20.16 17.12 -3.33
C LEU A 127 20.01 16.10 -2.19
N LEU A 128 20.28 16.49 -0.95
CA LEU A 128 20.08 15.61 0.21
C LEU A 128 18.58 15.36 0.45
N GLY A 129 17.75 16.40 0.29
CA GLY A 129 16.31 16.28 0.37
C GLY A 129 15.74 15.34 -0.70
N ALA A 130 16.17 15.49 -1.95
CA ALA A 130 15.80 14.58 -3.03
C ALA A 130 16.27 13.14 -2.76
N GLY A 131 17.50 12.97 -2.27
CA GLY A 131 18.06 11.67 -1.87
C GLY A 131 17.23 10.99 -0.78
N LEU A 132 16.77 11.74 0.21
CA LEU A 132 15.89 11.23 1.26
C LEU A 132 14.56 10.71 0.70
N VAL A 133 13.97 11.45 -0.23
CA VAL A 133 12.71 11.03 -0.88
C VAL A 133 12.91 9.79 -1.74
N ILE A 134 13.99 9.70 -2.51
CA ILE A 134 14.34 8.52 -3.31
C ILE A 134 14.52 7.31 -2.41
N LEU A 135 15.21 7.47 -1.29
CA LEU A 135 15.36 6.40 -0.29
C LEU A 135 14.00 5.95 0.26
N GLY A 136 13.13 6.89 0.61
CA GLY A 136 11.76 6.59 1.06
C GLY A 136 10.95 5.84 0.01
N MET A 137 11.04 6.25 -1.27
CA MET A 137 10.40 5.54 -2.39
C MET A 137 10.94 4.12 -2.53
N ALA A 138 12.25 3.92 -2.47
CA ALA A 138 12.85 2.59 -2.55
C ALA A 138 12.39 1.68 -1.40
N LEU A 139 12.31 2.20 -0.18
CA LEU A 139 11.78 1.47 0.98
C LEU A 139 10.28 1.14 0.81
N GLY A 140 9.49 2.07 0.26
CA GLY A 140 8.09 1.83 -0.07
C GLY A 140 7.90 0.72 -1.09
N VAL A 141 8.70 0.71 -2.16
CA VAL A 141 8.70 -0.37 -3.17
C VAL A 141 9.07 -1.71 -2.53
N LEU A 142 10.12 -1.74 -1.69
CA LEU A 142 10.53 -2.96 -0.99
C LEU A 142 9.45 -3.47 -0.03
N LEU A 143 8.77 -2.56 0.65
CA LEU A 143 7.65 -2.90 1.52
C LEU A 143 6.51 -3.53 0.72
N MET A 144 6.10 -2.93 -0.39
CA MET A 144 5.02 -3.44 -1.22
C MET A 144 5.36 -4.79 -1.85
N LEU A 145 6.56 -4.95 -2.40
CA LEU A 145 7.03 -6.23 -2.92
C LEU A 145 7.10 -7.31 -1.83
N GLY A 146 7.46 -6.92 -0.61
CA GLY A 146 7.45 -7.82 0.55
C GLY A 146 6.05 -8.24 0.93
N LEU A 147 5.12 -7.30 1.04
CA LEU A 147 3.71 -7.61 1.35
C LEU A 147 3.10 -8.52 0.27
N ASP A 148 3.33 -8.20 -1.00
CA ASP A 148 2.88 -9.00 -2.14
C ASP A 148 3.42 -10.45 -2.07
N ALA A 149 4.68 -10.64 -1.70
CA ALA A 149 5.29 -11.96 -1.62
C ALA A 149 4.89 -12.78 -0.38
N PHE A 150 4.59 -12.12 0.75
CA PHE A 150 4.37 -12.80 2.04
C PHE A 150 2.92 -12.86 2.50
N ILE A 151 2.03 -12.04 1.95
CA ILE A 151 0.61 -12.09 2.27
C ILE A 151 -0.11 -12.96 1.23
N PRO A 152 -0.90 -13.97 1.64
CA PRO A 152 -1.71 -14.74 0.70
C PRO A 152 -2.80 -13.85 0.10
N HIS A 153 -2.83 -13.74 -1.24
CA HIS A 153 -3.82 -12.95 -1.97
C HIS A 153 -4.02 -13.53 -3.38
N GLU A 154 -4.96 -13.00 -4.14
CA GLU A 154 -5.26 -13.45 -5.50
C GLU A 154 -5.15 -12.30 -6.50
N HIS A 155 -4.41 -12.52 -7.58
CA HIS A 155 -4.40 -11.65 -8.73
C HIS A 155 -5.33 -12.18 -9.83
N ASP A 156 -6.05 -11.32 -10.50
CA ASP A 156 -7.01 -11.68 -11.54
C ASP A 156 -6.38 -12.51 -12.68
N LYS A 157 -5.14 -12.18 -13.09
CA LYS A 157 -4.46 -12.83 -14.22
C LYS A 157 -3.55 -13.98 -13.84
N THR A 158 -2.94 -13.93 -12.66
CA THR A 158 -1.94 -14.93 -12.21
C THR A 158 -2.48 -15.90 -11.17
N GLY A 159 -3.65 -15.62 -10.62
CA GLY A 159 -4.30 -16.44 -9.60
C GLY A 159 -3.72 -16.25 -8.20
N PRO A 160 -3.99 -17.20 -7.29
CA PRO A 160 -3.57 -17.14 -5.90
C PRO A 160 -2.05 -17.17 -5.74
N CYS A 161 -1.51 -16.31 -4.88
CA CYS A 161 -0.09 -16.25 -4.54
C CYS A 161 0.12 -16.01 -3.03
N GLY A 162 1.38 -16.04 -2.61
CA GLY A 162 1.77 -15.97 -1.20
C GLY A 162 1.69 -17.32 -0.47
N PRO A 163 2.35 -17.43 0.70
CA PRO A 163 2.41 -18.67 1.47
C PRO A 163 1.05 -19.03 2.08
N GLY A 164 0.62 -20.28 1.91
CA GLY A 164 -0.63 -20.79 2.50
C GLY A 164 -1.91 -20.31 1.80
N ASN A 165 -1.82 -19.79 0.58
CA ASN A 165 -2.98 -19.37 -0.21
C ASN A 165 -4.03 -20.48 -0.37
N GLU A 166 -3.60 -21.74 -0.48
CA GLU A 166 -4.46 -22.93 -0.58
C GLU A 166 -5.34 -23.21 0.67
N ARG A 167 -5.04 -22.50 1.78
CA ARG A 167 -5.81 -22.60 3.04
C ARG A 167 -6.78 -21.45 3.22
N CYS A 168 -6.71 -20.47 2.36
CA CYS A 168 -7.61 -19.32 2.36
C CYS A 168 -8.75 -19.54 1.39
N ASP A 169 -9.96 -19.26 1.83
CA ASP A 169 -11.09 -19.15 0.93
C ASP A 169 -10.86 -18.00 -0.05
N ARG A 170 -11.35 -18.14 -1.27
CA ARG A 170 -11.18 -17.12 -2.34
C ARG A 170 -11.62 -15.74 -1.91
N ILE A 171 -12.66 -15.63 -1.09
CA ILE A 171 -13.13 -14.34 -0.54
C ILE A 171 -12.05 -13.68 0.32
N TRP A 172 -11.35 -14.46 1.17
CA TRP A 172 -10.27 -13.93 2.00
C TRP A 172 -9.06 -13.48 1.18
N LEU A 173 -8.69 -14.25 0.14
CA LEU A 173 -7.61 -13.85 -0.77
C LEU A 173 -7.92 -12.53 -1.46
N PHE A 174 -9.17 -12.33 -1.89
CA PHE A 174 -9.62 -11.08 -2.48
C PHE A 174 -9.60 -9.91 -1.48
N VAL A 175 -10.09 -10.12 -0.24
CA VAL A 175 -10.05 -9.11 0.82
C VAL A 175 -8.62 -8.68 1.14
N LEU A 176 -7.68 -9.65 1.22
CA LEU A 176 -6.27 -9.36 1.46
C LEU A 176 -5.64 -8.59 0.29
N ALA A 177 -5.97 -8.93 -0.95
CA ALA A 177 -5.53 -8.19 -2.13
C ALA A 177 -5.95 -6.71 -2.05
N ILE A 178 -7.23 -6.43 -1.77
CA ILE A 178 -7.73 -5.06 -1.60
C ILE A 178 -7.02 -4.35 -0.45
N ALA A 179 -6.82 -5.03 0.69
CA ALA A 179 -6.15 -4.44 1.84
C ALA A 179 -4.69 -4.04 1.54
N ILE A 180 -3.96 -4.86 0.78
CA ILE A 180 -2.58 -4.55 0.35
C ILE A 180 -2.56 -3.30 -0.55
N HIS A 181 -3.52 -3.17 -1.48
CA HIS A 181 -3.59 -2.02 -2.38
C HIS A 181 -3.98 -0.74 -1.63
N ASN A 182 -4.97 -0.81 -0.75
CA ASN A 182 -5.46 0.36 0.00
C ASN A 182 -4.52 0.84 1.12
N LEU A 183 -3.56 0.01 1.56
CA LEU A 183 -2.61 0.41 2.60
C LEU A 183 -1.74 1.62 2.19
N PRO A 184 -1.08 1.64 1.01
CA PRO A 184 -0.31 2.80 0.56
C PRO A 184 -1.17 4.04 0.34
N GLU A 185 -2.39 3.87 -0.14
CA GLU A 185 -3.33 4.96 -0.38
C GLU A 185 -3.75 5.65 0.91
N GLY A 186 -4.11 4.87 1.94
CA GLY A 186 -4.40 5.40 3.27
C GLY A 186 -3.20 6.12 3.90
N MET A 187 -1.99 5.58 3.73
CA MET A 187 -0.75 6.23 4.17
C MET A 187 -0.52 7.55 3.41
N ALA A 188 -0.78 7.59 2.10
CA ALA A 188 -0.63 8.78 1.28
C ALA A 188 -1.58 9.89 1.72
N VAL A 189 -2.86 9.58 1.99
CA VAL A 189 -3.84 10.53 2.55
C VAL A 189 -3.34 11.11 3.88
N GLY A 190 -2.86 10.25 4.79
CA GLY A 190 -2.31 10.67 6.06
C GLY A 190 -1.14 11.64 5.92
N VAL A 191 -0.18 11.33 5.05
CA VAL A 191 0.99 12.19 4.76
C VAL A 191 0.57 13.49 4.09
N GLY A 192 -0.38 13.46 3.15
CA GLY A 192 -0.90 14.64 2.47
C GLY A 192 -1.46 15.69 3.43
N PHE A 193 -2.10 15.26 4.51
CA PHE A 193 -2.62 16.16 5.54
C PHE A 193 -1.66 16.44 6.70
N ALA A 194 -0.52 15.73 6.79
CA ALA A 194 0.40 15.81 7.94
C ALA A 194 0.95 17.23 8.21
N GLN A 195 1.04 18.07 7.18
CA GLN A 195 1.48 19.47 7.33
C GLN A 195 0.34 20.44 7.69
N GLY A 196 -0.88 19.96 7.91
CA GLY A 196 -2.06 20.80 8.13
C GLY A 196 -2.47 21.63 6.91
N ASN A 197 -1.89 21.34 5.74
CA ASN A 197 -2.10 22.10 4.51
C ASN A 197 -3.14 21.41 3.61
N MET A 198 -4.31 22.00 3.51
CA MET A 198 -5.39 21.53 2.66
C MET A 198 -5.03 21.54 1.16
N SER A 199 -4.09 22.40 0.73
CA SER A 199 -3.71 22.51 -0.69
C SER A 199 -2.97 21.27 -1.20
N VAL A 200 -2.40 20.44 -0.31
CA VAL A 200 -1.75 19.17 -0.65
C VAL A 200 -2.65 17.98 -0.35
N GLY A 201 -3.20 17.93 0.86
CA GLY A 201 -3.99 16.80 1.32
C GLY A 201 -5.31 16.63 0.59
N LEU A 202 -6.04 17.73 0.32
CA LEU A 202 -7.36 17.66 -0.30
C LEU A 202 -7.31 17.17 -1.77
N PRO A 203 -6.45 17.71 -2.66
CA PRO A 203 -6.33 17.18 -4.01
C PRO A 203 -5.93 15.71 -4.05
N LEU A 204 -5.02 15.29 -3.16
CA LEU A 204 -4.58 13.91 -3.06
C LEU A 204 -5.73 12.99 -2.61
N ALA A 205 -6.48 13.37 -1.57
CA ALA A 205 -7.62 12.59 -1.10
C ALA A 205 -8.73 12.48 -2.15
N ILE A 206 -8.99 13.57 -2.90
CA ILE A 206 -9.96 13.57 -4.01
C ILE A 206 -9.47 12.64 -5.15
N ALA A 207 -8.18 12.72 -5.53
CA ALA A 207 -7.64 11.89 -6.59
C ALA A 207 -7.71 10.39 -6.24
N ILE A 208 -7.39 10.03 -4.99
CA ILE A 208 -7.52 8.65 -4.48
C ILE A 208 -8.99 8.24 -4.47
N ALA A 209 -9.89 9.07 -3.95
CA ALA A 209 -11.32 8.75 -3.95
C ALA A 209 -11.90 8.56 -5.35
N LEU A 210 -11.46 9.35 -6.35
CA LEU A 210 -11.93 9.24 -7.73
C LEU A 210 -11.38 8.00 -8.46
N GLN A 211 -10.18 7.53 -8.14
CA GLN A 211 -9.62 6.32 -8.75
C GLN A 211 -10.24 5.05 -8.18
N ASP A 212 -10.79 5.12 -6.96
CA ASP A 212 -11.43 4.00 -6.26
C ASP A 212 -12.87 3.76 -6.70
N ILE A 213 -13.47 4.70 -7.47
CA ILE A 213 -14.81 4.58 -8.06
C ILE A 213 -14.72 3.89 -9.43
#